data_dd7338f9faf397605acf84a9ac2f0b28
#
_entry.id   dd7338f9faf397605acf84a9ac2f0b28
#
_cell.length_a   1.000
_cell.length_b   1.000
_cell.length_c   1.000
_cell.angle_alpha   90.00
_cell.angle_beta   90.00
_cell.angle_gamma   90.00
#
_symmetry.space_group_name_H-M   'P 1'
#
loop_
_entity.id
_entity.type
_entity.pdbx_description
1 polymer ?
#
loop_
_entity_poly.entity_id
_entity_poly.type
_entity_poly.pdbx_seq_one_letter_code
_entity_poly.pdbx_strand_id
1 'polypeptide(L)'
;MVGTFPISLTPIPRVCATSQKGPEILKVFAELGKLGLVKTNESNFKEETKMSLVLARIDQRLIHGIVVTQWAGATQAKRLMVVDDEVSKDEVQKSAMRMSKPVGTGMSIIDTETAIKNFNAGKYDSHNVFMVVREPSTLVKLAEGGVKIPKVNIGIIFDGEGKTTVKKMVSVNEEEVNDLKKLQSMGIPVTFHFVPSEAEEPLETYIK
;
A
#
# COMPACT_ATOMS: atom_id res chain seq x y z
N MET A 1 -5.67 -60.13 -26.94
CA MET A 1 -4.53 -59.27 -26.58
C MET A 1 -4.92 -57.84 -26.87
N VAL A 2 -5.25 -57.07 -25.84
CA VAL A 2 -5.65 -55.66 -25.96
C VAL A 2 -4.47 -54.85 -25.44
N GLY A 3 -3.80 -54.11 -26.36
CA GLY A 3 -2.66 -53.29 -26.05
C GLY A 3 -3.08 -51.95 -25.45
N THR A 4 -2.69 -51.72 -24.23
CA THR A 4 -2.78 -50.42 -23.54
C THR A 4 -1.63 -49.53 -23.96
N PHE A 5 -1.92 -48.38 -24.59
CA PHE A 5 -0.94 -47.31 -24.84
C PHE A 5 -0.89 -46.35 -23.64
N PRO A 6 0.27 -45.99 -23.11
CA PRO A 6 0.37 -45.00 -22.07
C PRO A 6 0.25 -43.58 -22.65
N ILE A 7 -0.70 -42.82 -22.14
CA ILE A 7 -0.84 -41.36 -22.43
C ILE A 7 0.22 -40.64 -21.63
N SER A 8 1.23 -40.09 -22.32
CA SER A 8 2.24 -39.18 -21.73
C SER A 8 1.59 -37.82 -21.48
N LEU A 9 1.46 -37.44 -20.21
CA LEU A 9 1.07 -36.11 -19.79
C LEU A 9 2.28 -35.16 -19.90
N THR A 10 2.36 -34.39 -20.96
CA THR A 10 3.27 -33.27 -21.06
C THR A 10 2.77 -32.13 -20.17
N PRO A 11 3.63 -31.45 -19.42
CA PRO A 11 3.23 -30.31 -18.56
C PRO A 11 2.81 -29.11 -19.42
N ILE A 12 1.65 -28.55 -19.10
CA ILE A 12 1.10 -27.35 -19.73
C ILE A 12 2.02 -26.15 -19.38
N PRO A 13 2.46 -25.34 -20.36
CA PRO A 13 3.29 -24.17 -20.08
C PRO A 13 2.50 -23.11 -19.30
N ARG A 14 3.14 -22.54 -18.27
CA ARG A 14 2.62 -21.36 -17.55
C ARG A 14 2.52 -20.19 -18.52
N VAL A 15 1.31 -19.82 -18.89
CA VAL A 15 1.06 -18.61 -19.67
C VAL A 15 1.18 -17.42 -18.73
N CYS A 16 2.23 -16.62 -18.95
CA CYS A 16 2.42 -15.34 -18.29
C CYS A 16 1.39 -14.35 -18.86
N ALA A 17 0.43 -13.90 -18.03
CA ALA A 17 -0.65 -13.01 -18.44
C ALA A 17 -0.19 -11.55 -18.45
N THR A 18 0.45 -11.13 -19.53
CA THR A 18 0.62 -9.71 -19.87
C THR A 18 0.10 -9.48 -21.27
N SER A 19 -1.19 -9.19 -21.43
CA SER A 19 -1.74 -8.55 -22.64
C SER A 19 -3.23 -8.24 -22.50
N GLN A 20 -3.65 -7.14 -23.12
CA GLN A 20 -4.98 -6.48 -23.11
C GLN A 20 -6.17 -7.30 -23.68
N LYS A 21 -6.17 -8.62 -23.60
CA LYS A 21 -7.26 -9.49 -24.09
C LYS A 21 -8.06 -10.19 -22.99
N GLY A 22 -8.20 -9.54 -21.83
CA GLY A 22 -8.87 -10.11 -20.65
C GLY A 22 -10.32 -10.59 -20.84
N PRO A 23 -11.23 -9.85 -21.48
CA PRO A 23 -12.65 -10.23 -21.49
C PRO A 23 -13.03 -11.38 -22.43
N GLU A 24 -12.28 -11.64 -23.50
CA GLU A 24 -12.60 -12.75 -24.42
C GLU A 24 -12.15 -14.11 -23.90
N ILE A 25 -11.00 -14.17 -23.23
CA ILE A 25 -10.49 -15.41 -22.62
C ILE A 25 -11.43 -15.89 -21.52
N LEU A 26 -12.00 -14.98 -20.73
CA LEU A 26 -12.99 -15.30 -19.69
C LEU A 26 -14.27 -15.95 -20.24
N LYS A 27 -14.75 -15.51 -21.41
CA LYS A 27 -15.92 -16.11 -22.07
C LYS A 27 -15.65 -17.54 -22.52
N VAL A 28 -14.46 -17.82 -23.05
CA VAL A 28 -14.06 -19.16 -23.47
C VAL A 28 -13.98 -20.14 -22.30
N PHE A 29 -13.42 -19.71 -21.15
CA PHE A 29 -13.37 -20.54 -19.95
C PHE A 29 -14.76 -20.78 -19.33
N ALA A 30 -15.66 -19.80 -19.37
CA ALA A 30 -17.03 -19.97 -18.91
C ALA A 30 -17.83 -20.99 -19.76
N GLU A 31 -17.63 -21.00 -21.08
CA GLU A 31 -18.25 -21.97 -21.98
C GLU A 31 -17.69 -23.40 -21.78
N LEU A 32 -16.37 -23.54 -21.59
CA LEU A 32 -15.72 -24.83 -21.30
C LEU A 32 -16.14 -25.40 -19.94
N GLY A 33 -16.44 -24.53 -18.97
CA GLY A 33 -17.01 -24.92 -17.67
C GLY A 33 -18.41 -25.51 -17.78
N LYS A 34 -19.26 -24.94 -18.61
CA LYS A 34 -20.63 -25.48 -18.90
C LYS A 34 -20.61 -26.86 -19.57
N LEU A 35 -19.57 -27.17 -20.31
CA LEU A 35 -19.38 -28.46 -20.97
C LEU A 35 -18.72 -29.52 -20.06
N GLY A 36 -18.45 -29.19 -18.78
CA GLY A 36 -17.82 -30.11 -17.81
C GLY A 36 -16.38 -30.49 -18.12
N LEU A 37 -15.73 -29.80 -19.07
CA LEU A 37 -14.38 -30.08 -19.53
C LEU A 37 -13.30 -29.43 -18.66
N VAL A 38 -13.67 -28.46 -17.85
CA VAL A 38 -12.79 -27.81 -16.88
C VAL A 38 -13.56 -27.57 -15.57
N LYS A 39 -13.08 -28.10 -14.45
CA LYS A 39 -13.59 -27.73 -13.13
C LYS A 39 -13.07 -26.33 -12.81
N THR A 40 -13.87 -25.31 -13.10
CA THR A 40 -13.60 -23.95 -12.64
C THR A 40 -13.94 -23.89 -11.15
N ASN A 41 -12.93 -23.91 -10.29
CA ASN A 41 -13.11 -23.53 -8.89
C ASN A 41 -13.39 -22.02 -8.86
N GLU A 42 -14.65 -21.63 -8.90
CA GLU A 42 -15.08 -20.22 -8.82
C GLU A 42 -14.61 -19.52 -7.53
N SER A 43 -14.20 -20.28 -6.50
CA SER A 43 -13.65 -19.76 -5.27
C SER A 43 -12.25 -19.10 -5.41
N ASN A 44 -11.46 -19.49 -6.42
CA ASN A 44 -10.10 -18.97 -6.62
C ASN A 44 -10.01 -17.72 -7.49
N PHE A 45 -11.12 -17.26 -8.11
CA PHE A 45 -11.12 -16.09 -9.00
C PHE A 45 -11.59 -14.80 -8.30
N LYS A 46 -11.97 -14.87 -7.03
CA LYS A 46 -12.42 -13.71 -6.22
C LYS A 46 -11.35 -13.10 -5.32
N GLU A 47 -10.13 -13.58 -5.37
CA GLU A 47 -9.01 -13.01 -4.61
C GLU A 47 -8.15 -12.07 -5.45
N GLU A 48 -8.76 -11.25 -6.32
CA GLU A 48 -8.14 -9.99 -6.72
C GLU A 48 -8.18 -9.07 -5.50
N THR A 49 -7.09 -9.09 -4.80
CA THR A 49 -6.58 -8.19 -3.76
C THR A 49 -7.40 -6.90 -3.62
N LYS A 50 -8.41 -6.95 -2.76
CA LYS A 50 -9.09 -5.76 -2.26
C LYS A 50 -8.10 -5.02 -1.35
N MET A 51 -7.16 -4.28 -1.97
CA MET A 51 -6.17 -3.50 -1.23
C MET A 51 -6.87 -2.30 -0.63
N SER A 52 -7.12 -2.36 0.67
CA SER A 52 -7.70 -1.25 1.43
C SER A 52 -6.73 -0.07 1.53
N LEU A 53 -5.43 -0.32 1.67
CA LEU A 53 -4.38 0.70 1.70
C LEU A 53 -3.82 0.90 0.28
N VAL A 54 -3.92 2.11 -0.26
CA VAL A 54 -3.44 2.44 -1.62
C VAL A 54 -2.04 3.04 -1.61
N LEU A 55 -1.68 3.78 -0.56
CA LEU A 55 -0.38 4.39 -0.37
C LEU A 55 -0.15 4.68 1.11
N ALA A 56 1.06 4.43 1.60
CA ALA A 56 1.55 4.95 2.87
C ALA A 56 2.57 6.06 2.61
N ARG A 57 2.44 7.20 3.31
CA ARG A 57 3.34 8.34 3.18
C ARG A 57 3.97 8.69 4.51
N ILE A 58 5.28 8.86 4.52
CA ILE A 58 6.02 9.44 5.64
C ILE A 58 6.05 10.95 5.45
N ASP A 59 5.41 11.69 6.33
CA ASP A 59 5.38 13.15 6.31
C ASP A 59 5.19 13.68 7.73
N GLN A 60 6.23 14.30 8.29
CA GLN A 60 6.22 14.76 9.68
C GLN A 60 5.23 15.88 9.97
N ARG A 61 4.69 16.53 8.92
CA ARG A 61 3.59 17.48 9.06
C ARG A 61 2.21 16.82 9.12
N LEU A 62 2.12 15.51 8.86
CA LEU A 62 0.89 14.73 8.79
C LEU A 62 -0.11 15.34 7.78
N ILE A 63 -1.29 15.76 8.24
CA ILE A 63 -2.32 16.36 7.38
C ILE A 63 -2.06 17.84 7.18
N HIS A 64 -1.69 18.20 5.96
CA HIS A 64 -1.42 19.59 5.57
C HIS A 64 -1.81 19.83 4.09
N GLY A 65 -1.63 21.07 3.60
CA GLY A 65 -2.11 21.49 2.28
C GLY A 65 -1.77 20.52 1.14
N ILE A 66 -0.51 20.12 0.97
CA ILE A 66 -0.08 19.23 -0.12
C ILE A 66 -0.75 17.84 -0.02
N VAL A 67 -0.84 17.28 1.18
CA VAL A 67 -1.51 15.99 1.41
C VAL A 67 -2.99 16.08 1.02
N VAL A 68 -3.66 17.15 1.43
CA VAL A 68 -5.10 17.33 1.20
C VAL A 68 -5.40 17.68 -0.25
N THR A 69 -4.64 18.62 -0.87
CA THR A 69 -4.96 19.17 -2.19
C THR A 69 -4.41 18.34 -3.35
N GLN A 70 -3.32 17.63 -3.16
CA GLN A 70 -2.64 16.90 -4.22
C GLN A 70 -2.71 15.40 -4.03
N TRP A 71 -2.21 14.89 -2.89
CA TRP A 71 -2.11 13.45 -2.66
C TRP A 71 -3.45 12.75 -2.49
N ALA A 72 -4.42 13.37 -1.81
CA ALA A 72 -5.74 12.77 -1.63
C ALA A 72 -6.44 12.54 -2.97
N GLY A 73 -6.31 13.49 -3.92
CA GLY A 73 -6.84 13.35 -5.27
C GLY A 73 -6.08 12.33 -6.10
N ALA A 74 -4.74 12.39 -6.13
CA ALA A 74 -3.88 11.50 -6.90
C ALA A 74 -4.04 10.02 -6.50
N THR A 75 -4.25 9.75 -5.21
CA THR A 75 -4.48 8.40 -4.67
C THR A 75 -5.94 7.95 -4.76
N GLN A 76 -6.84 8.81 -5.24
CA GLN A 76 -8.29 8.57 -5.23
C GLN A 76 -8.80 8.11 -3.86
N ALA A 77 -8.21 8.66 -2.80
CA ALA A 77 -8.50 8.25 -1.44
C ALA A 77 -9.94 8.54 -1.04
N LYS A 78 -10.64 7.51 -0.59
CA LYS A 78 -11.96 7.64 0.06
C LYS A 78 -11.81 7.89 1.55
N ARG A 79 -10.62 7.60 2.10
CA ARG A 79 -10.27 7.83 3.50
C ARG A 79 -8.82 8.27 3.65
N LEU A 80 -8.61 9.40 4.30
CA LEU A 80 -7.30 9.77 4.85
C LEU A 80 -7.14 9.12 6.22
N MET A 81 -5.96 8.55 6.47
CA MET A 81 -5.66 7.93 7.75
C MET A 81 -4.35 8.49 8.29
N VAL A 82 -4.37 8.95 9.51
CA VAL A 82 -3.16 9.27 10.28
C VAL A 82 -2.97 8.16 11.30
N VAL A 83 -1.78 7.57 11.31
CA VAL A 83 -1.37 6.64 12.36
C VAL A 83 -0.23 7.27 13.15
N ASP A 84 -0.53 7.68 14.37
CA ASP A 84 0.40 8.38 15.26
C ASP A 84 -0.08 8.22 16.71
N ASP A 85 0.78 7.66 17.58
CA ASP A 85 0.41 7.26 18.93
C ASP A 85 0.19 8.46 19.86
N GLU A 86 0.80 9.61 19.56
CA GLU A 86 0.63 10.86 20.33
C GLU A 86 -0.59 11.63 19.85
N VAL A 87 -0.67 11.89 18.53
CA VAL A 87 -1.78 12.66 17.94
C VAL A 87 -3.11 11.95 18.11
N SER A 88 -3.12 10.63 18.18
CA SER A 88 -4.35 9.86 18.44
C SER A 88 -5.02 10.19 19.76
N LYS A 89 -4.27 10.74 20.72
CA LYS A 89 -4.72 11.15 22.06
C LYS A 89 -4.98 12.67 22.18
N ASP A 90 -4.56 13.45 21.19
CA ASP A 90 -4.71 14.92 21.19
C ASP A 90 -5.97 15.33 20.41
N GLU A 91 -7.04 15.65 21.13
CA GLU A 91 -8.33 16.03 20.51
C GLU A 91 -8.25 17.38 19.78
N VAL A 92 -7.34 18.28 20.15
CA VAL A 92 -7.17 19.57 19.48
C VAL A 92 -6.54 19.35 18.11
N GLN A 93 -5.43 18.63 18.04
CA GLN A 93 -4.79 18.29 16.77
C GLN A 93 -5.72 17.45 15.88
N LYS A 94 -6.41 16.47 16.43
CA LYS A 94 -7.40 15.65 15.68
C LYS A 94 -8.50 16.51 15.10
N SER A 95 -9.03 17.46 15.84
CA SER A 95 -10.08 18.37 15.37
C SER A 95 -9.57 19.26 14.24
N ALA A 96 -8.38 19.85 14.37
CA ALA A 96 -7.76 20.67 13.34
C ALA A 96 -7.56 19.89 12.03
N MET A 97 -7.04 18.63 12.11
CA MET A 97 -6.88 17.78 10.94
C MET A 97 -8.21 17.39 10.29
N ARG A 98 -9.23 17.10 11.11
CA ARG A 98 -10.58 16.78 10.58
C ARG A 98 -11.21 17.93 9.82
N MET A 99 -10.95 19.18 10.23
CA MET A 99 -11.42 20.37 9.53
C MET A 99 -10.72 20.57 8.18
N SER A 100 -9.50 20.07 8.02
CA SER A 100 -8.69 20.24 6.81
C SER A 100 -8.97 19.21 5.74
N LYS A 101 -9.74 18.15 6.01
CA LYS A 101 -9.97 17.06 5.05
C LYS A 101 -10.81 17.50 3.86
N PRO A 102 -10.60 16.90 2.65
CA PRO A 102 -11.46 17.16 1.49
C PRO A 102 -12.91 16.75 1.75
N VAL A 103 -13.83 17.49 1.14
CA VAL A 103 -15.27 17.16 1.18
C VAL A 103 -15.49 15.75 0.60
N GLY A 104 -16.34 14.96 1.26
CA GLY A 104 -16.65 13.59 0.83
C GLY A 104 -15.60 12.54 1.19
N THR A 105 -14.45 12.94 1.78
CA THR A 105 -13.41 12.01 2.22
C THR A 105 -13.57 11.69 3.70
N GLY A 106 -13.52 10.40 4.06
CA GLY A 106 -13.46 9.97 5.46
C GLY A 106 -12.09 10.30 6.09
N MET A 107 -12.03 10.39 7.42
CA MET A 107 -10.76 10.54 8.13
C MET A 107 -10.71 9.65 9.37
N SER A 108 -9.59 8.98 9.56
CA SER A 108 -9.25 8.24 10.80
C SER A 108 -7.93 8.78 11.33
N ILE A 109 -7.88 9.06 12.63
CA ILE A 109 -6.66 9.44 13.33
C ILE A 109 -6.59 8.51 14.54
N ILE A 110 -5.68 7.55 14.49
CA ILE A 110 -5.62 6.39 15.40
C ILE A 110 -4.17 6.05 15.73
N ASP A 111 -3.99 5.34 16.83
CA ASP A 111 -2.70 4.78 17.23
C ASP A 111 -2.33 3.55 16.41
N THR A 112 -1.07 3.12 16.51
CA THR A 112 -0.49 2.01 15.75
C THR A 112 -1.21 0.69 16.04
N GLU A 113 -1.51 0.39 17.31
CA GLU A 113 -2.15 -0.87 17.70
C GLU A 113 -3.59 -0.97 17.16
N THR A 114 -4.35 0.12 17.29
CA THR A 114 -5.70 0.24 16.73
C THR A 114 -5.68 0.10 15.21
N ALA A 115 -4.68 0.65 14.51
CA ALA A 115 -4.53 0.51 13.07
C ALA A 115 -4.32 -0.96 12.68
N ILE A 116 -3.38 -1.66 13.30
CA ILE A 116 -3.11 -3.10 13.08
C ILE A 116 -4.39 -3.91 13.28
N LYS A 117 -5.06 -3.74 14.40
CA LYS A 117 -6.30 -4.45 14.72
C LYS A 117 -7.38 -4.23 13.67
N ASN A 118 -7.59 -2.98 13.26
CA ASN A 118 -8.65 -2.61 12.32
C ASN A 118 -8.36 -3.13 10.90
N PHE A 119 -7.10 -3.07 10.42
CA PHE A 119 -6.72 -3.63 9.12
C PHE A 119 -6.88 -5.14 9.10
N ASN A 120 -6.38 -5.84 10.12
CA ASN A 120 -6.49 -7.30 10.21
C ASN A 120 -7.96 -7.77 10.37
N ALA A 121 -8.82 -6.94 10.94
CA ALA A 121 -10.27 -7.19 11.01
C ALA A 121 -11.02 -6.85 9.70
N GLY A 122 -10.34 -6.39 8.65
CA GLY A 122 -10.95 -6.03 7.37
C GLY A 122 -11.84 -4.78 7.41
N LYS A 123 -11.72 -3.94 8.44
CA LYS A 123 -12.58 -2.75 8.63
C LYS A 123 -12.49 -1.74 7.47
N TYR A 124 -11.39 -1.76 6.75
CA TYR A 124 -11.13 -0.81 5.65
C TYR A 124 -11.20 -1.42 4.26
N ASP A 125 -11.58 -2.68 4.13
CA ASP A 125 -11.56 -3.43 2.87
C ASP A 125 -12.36 -2.81 1.72
N SER A 126 -13.36 -2.00 2.01
CA SER A 126 -14.16 -1.29 1.00
C SER A 126 -13.69 0.15 0.75
N HIS A 127 -12.56 0.56 1.31
CA HIS A 127 -12.08 1.94 1.26
C HIS A 127 -10.71 2.01 0.57
N ASN A 128 -10.52 2.99 -0.30
CA ASN A 128 -9.20 3.40 -0.72
C ASN A 128 -8.60 4.27 0.41
N VAL A 129 -7.73 3.69 1.23
CA VAL A 129 -7.09 4.38 2.34
C VAL A 129 -5.76 4.96 1.89
N PHE A 130 -5.57 6.26 2.03
CA PHE A 130 -4.26 6.90 1.97
C PHE A 130 -3.79 7.17 3.40
N MET A 131 -2.71 6.51 3.79
CA MET A 131 -2.15 6.58 5.14
C MET A 131 -1.01 7.58 5.19
N VAL A 132 -0.96 8.38 6.25
CA VAL A 132 0.14 9.29 6.56
C VAL A 132 0.65 8.98 7.96
N VAL A 133 1.96 8.82 8.06
CA VAL A 133 2.65 8.58 9.33
C VAL A 133 3.76 9.61 9.51
N ARG A 134 4.19 9.82 10.74
CA ARG A 134 5.29 10.73 11.07
C ARG A 134 6.66 10.10 10.83
N GLU A 135 6.81 8.82 11.14
CA GLU A 135 8.08 8.12 11.23
C GLU A 135 8.09 6.79 10.46
N PRO A 136 9.25 6.39 9.89
CA PRO A 136 9.40 5.07 9.26
C PRO A 136 9.09 3.91 10.21
N SER A 137 9.48 4.01 11.48
CA SER A 137 9.28 2.99 12.52
C SER A 137 7.81 2.57 12.67
N THR A 138 6.88 3.52 12.52
CA THR A 138 5.44 3.23 12.54
C THR A 138 5.03 2.28 11.41
N LEU A 139 5.58 2.47 10.20
CA LEU A 139 5.29 1.60 9.05
C LEU A 139 5.90 0.21 9.24
N VAL A 140 7.08 0.12 9.85
CA VAL A 140 7.70 -1.17 10.21
C VAL A 140 6.79 -1.95 11.16
N LYS A 141 6.33 -1.31 12.24
CA LYS A 141 5.40 -1.93 13.20
C LYS A 141 4.09 -2.39 12.54
N LEU A 142 3.53 -1.58 11.64
CA LEU A 142 2.32 -1.93 10.89
C LEU A 142 2.54 -3.15 9.99
N ALA A 143 3.65 -3.19 9.24
CA ALA A 143 4.00 -4.31 8.36
C ALA A 143 4.24 -5.60 9.16
N GLU A 144 4.98 -5.54 10.26
CA GLU A 144 5.19 -6.66 11.19
C GLU A 144 3.88 -7.12 11.83
N GLY A 145 2.96 -6.21 12.09
CA GLY A 145 1.61 -6.50 12.56
C GLY A 145 0.66 -7.08 11.50
N GLY A 146 1.15 -7.35 10.28
CA GLY A 146 0.39 -8.01 9.22
C GLY A 146 -0.38 -7.05 8.30
N VAL A 147 -0.22 -5.73 8.44
CA VAL A 147 -0.84 -4.76 7.53
C VAL A 147 -0.15 -4.81 6.18
N LYS A 148 -0.90 -5.08 5.11
CA LYS A 148 -0.38 -5.09 3.74
C LYS A 148 -0.17 -3.66 3.24
N ILE A 149 1.08 -3.24 3.14
CA ILE A 149 1.48 -1.92 2.64
C ILE A 149 1.95 -2.08 1.19
N PRO A 150 1.22 -1.53 0.20
CA PRO A 150 1.57 -1.73 -1.21
C PRO A 150 2.80 -0.93 -1.63
N LYS A 151 2.98 0.25 -1.04
CA LYS A 151 4.07 1.17 -1.37
C LYS A 151 4.22 2.22 -0.28
N VAL A 152 5.47 2.64 -0.05
CA VAL A 152 5.82 3.74 0.84
C VAL A 152 6.38 4.92 0.04
N ASN A 153 5.87 6.10 0.33
CA ASN A 153 6.35 7.36 -0.19
C ASN A 153 6.99 8.19 0.92
N ILE A 154 8.21 8.67 0.69
CA ILE A 154 8.90 9.60 1.59
C ILE A 154 8.63 11.01 1.09
N GLY A 155 7.92 11.81 1.88
CA GLY A 155 7.59 13.19 1.57
C GLY A 155 8.44 14.20 2.33
N ILE A 156 8.29 14.22 3.65
CA ILE A 156 9.00 15.18 4.52
C ILE A 156 9.45 14.48 5.79
N ILE A 157 10.75 14.59 6.05
CA ILE A 157 11.37 14.26 7.33
C ILE A 157 12.29 15.45 7.67
N PHE A 158 11.96 16.17 8.72
CA PHE A 158 12.69 17.39 9.10
C PHE A 158 14.13 17.07 9.51
N ASP A 159 14.97 18.07 9.33
CA ASP A 159 16.33 18.08 9.84
C ASP A 159 16.34 18.15 11.38
N GLY A 160 17.42 17.67 11.99
CA GLY A 160 17.58 17.61 13.43
C GLY A 160 18.93 17.04 13.85
N GLU A 161 19.17 17.02 15.14
CA GLU A 161 20.41 16.48 15.70
C GLU A 161 20.63 15.02 15.28
N GLY A 162 21.83 14.70 14.82
CA GLY A 162 22.20 13.34 14.37
C GLY A 162 21.61 12.92 13.02
N LYS A 163 20.94 13.82 12.28
CA LYS A 163 20.39 13.54 10.95
C LYS A 163 21.31 14.07 9.84
N THR A 164 21.26 13.37 8.71
CA THR A 164 21.92 13.76 7.46
C THR A 164 20.86 14.06 6.42
N THR A 165 20.96 15.23 5.77
CA THR A 165 20.08 15.60 4.66
C THR A 165 20.44 14.78 3.41
N VAL A 166 19.55 13.89 3.01
CA VAL A 166 19.72 13.03 1.83
C VAL A 166 19.02 13.61 0.61
N LYS A 167 17.94 14.35 0.79
CA LYS A 167 17.20 15.05 -0.26
C LYS A 167 16.57 16.32 0.33
N LYS A 168 16.21 17.30 -0.53
CA LYS A 168 15.45 18.47 -0.09
C LYS A 168 14.22 18.04 0.73
N MET A 169 14.08 18.56 1.93
CA MET A 169 13.01 18.26 2.90
C MET A 169 13.07 16.85 3.51
N VAL A 170 14.16 16.09 3.31
CA VAL A 170 14.33 14.76 3.90
C VAL A 170 15.73 14.65 4.51
N SER A 171 15.76 14.62 5.84
CA SER A 171 16.95 14.33 6.65
C SER A 171 16.69 13.10 7.51
N VAL A 172 17.62 12.16 7.52
CA VAL A 172 17.45 10.87 8.20
C VAL A 172 18.63 10.58 9.13
N ASN A 173 18.36 9.92 10.24
CA ASN A 173 19.36 9.31 11.11
C ASN A 173 19.56 7.83 10.76
N GLU A 174 20.47 7.17 11.45
CA GLU A 174 20.80 5.76 11.22
C GLU A 174 19.61 4.82 11.49
N GLU A 175 18.79 5.10 12.50
CA GLU A 175 17.62 4.29 12.83
C GLU A 175 16.56 4.39 11.73
N GLU A 176 16.26 5.61 11.27
CA GLU A 176 15.32 5.85 10.18
C GLU A 176 15.79 5.18 8.88
N VAL A 177 17.10 5.22 8.58
CA VAL A 177 17.69 4.50 7.44
C VAL A 177 17.49 3.00 7.55
N ASN A 178 17.74 2.43 8.73
CA ASN A 178 17.55 1.00 8.98
C ASN A 178 16.09 0.59 8.83
N ASP A 179 15.16 1.39 9.33
CA ASP A 179 13.71 1.15 9.17
C ASP A 179 13.27 1.18 7.70
N LEU A 180 13.76 2.16 6.91
CA LEU A 180 13.46 2.25 5.49
C LEU A 180 14.01 1.04 4.71
N LYS A 181 15.25 0.60 5.01
CA LYS A 181 15.83 -0.62 4.43
C LYS A 181 15.07 -1.87 4.86
N LYS A 182 14.60 -1.93 6.10
CA LYS A 182 13.78 -3.02 6.61
C LYS A 182 12.47 -3.15 5.85
N LEU A 183 11.77 -2.04 5.59
CA LEU A 183 10.56 -2.02 4.75
C LEU A 183 10.84 -2.59 3.35
N GLN A 184 11.95 -2.19 2.71
CA GLN A 184 12.36 -2.76 1.43
C GLN A 184 12.64 -4.27 1.50
N SER A 185 13.31 -4.73 2.56
CA SER A 185 13.58 -6.16 2.75
C SER A 185 12.32 -7.00 2.92
N MET A 186 11.21 -6.38 3.37
CA MET A 186 9.88 -6.97 3.41
C MET A 186 9.16 -6.97 2.04
N GLY A 187 9.83 -6.50 0.97
CA GLY A 187 9.26 -6.41 -0.37
C GLY A 187 8.38 -5.19 -0.60
N ILE A 188 8.42 -4.20 0.26
CA ILE A 188 7.63 -2.96 0.14
C ILE A 188 8.45 -1.92 -0.62
N PRO A 189 8.02 -1.45 -1.80
CA PRO A 189 8.70 -0.38 -2.53
C PRO A 189 8.71 0.92 -1.72
N VAL A 190 9.89 1.53 -1.57
CA VAL A 190 10.08 2.81 -0.88
C VAL A 190 10.64 3.83 -1.86
N THR A 191 9.95 4.96 -2.03
CA THR A 191 10.33 5.99 -3.00
C THR A 191 10.28 7.39 -2.41
N PHE A 192 11.15 8.28 -2.90
CA PHE A 192 11.07 9.71 -2.62
C PHE A 192 10.15 10.39 -3.62
N HIS A 193 9.19 11.17 -3.14
CA HIS A 193 8.21 11.83 -3.99
C HIS A 193 7.50 12.95 -3.22
N PHE A 194 7.87 14.19 -3.44
CA PHE A 194 7.33 15.31 -2.67
C PHE A 194 5.89 15.63 -3.08
N VAL A 195 5.63 15.77 -4.39
CA VAL A 195 4.29 15.97 -4.96
C VAL A 195 4.01 14.96 -6.07
N PRO A 196 2.74 14.57 -6.32
CA PRO A 196 2.39 13.53 -7.28
C PRO A 196 2.82 13.80 -8.73
N SER A 197 3.10 15.05 -9.08
CA SER A 197 3.55 15.45 -10.41
C SER A 197 5.04 15.29 -10.65
N GLU A 198 5.84 15.06 -9.62
CA GLU A 198 7.28 14.80 -9.74
C GLU A 198 7.52 13.34 -10.14
N ALA A 199 8.74 13.05 -10.60
CA ALA A 199 9.19 11.68 -10.81
C ALA A 199 9.43 10.98 -9.47
N GLU A 200 9.07 9.71 -9.40
CA GLU A 200 9.41 8.87 -8.27
C GLU A 200 10.88 8.47 -8.34
N GLU A 201 11.59 8.61 -7.22
CA GLU A 201 12.99 8.23 -7.12
C GLU A 201 13.14 7.09 -6.09
N PRO A 202 13.75 5.96 -6.47
CA PRO A 202 13.95 4.83 -5.55
C PRO A 202 14.80 5.21 -4.34
N LEU A 203 14.63 4.47 -3.23
CA LEU A 203 15.37 4.69 -1.99
C LEU A 203 16.89 4.63 -2.21
N GLU A 204 17.34 3.69 -3.04
CA GLU A 204 18.75 3.43 -3.33
C GLU A 204 19.47 4.60 -4.02
N THR A 205 18.72 5.53 -4.59
CA THR A 205 19.27 6.74 -5.20
C THR A 205 20.00 7.61 -4.17
N TYR A 206 19.50 7.62 -2.94
CA TYR A 206 19.99 8.50 -1.87
C TYR A 206 20.52 7.77 -0.65
N ILE A 207 20.08 6.55 -0.40
CA ILE A 207 20.44 5.74 0.77
C ILE A 207 21.04 4.42 0.27
N LYS A 208 22.33 4.25 0.52
CA LYS A 208 23.11 3.05 0.13
C LYS A 208 23.20 2.02 1.26
#